data_5d2fd39ed7fb85d566fe720d7b722026
#
_entry.id   5d2fd39ed7fb85d566fe720d7b722026
#
_cell.length_a   1.000
_cell.length_b   1.000
_cell.length_c   1.000
_cell.angle_alpha   90.00
_cell.angle_beta   90.00
_cell.angle_gamma   90.00
#
_symmetry.space_group_name_H-M   'P 1'
#
loop_
_entity.id
_entity.type
_entity.pdbx_description
1 polymer ?
#
loop_
_entity_poly.entity_id
_entity_poly.type
_entity_poly.pdbx_seq_one_letter_code
_entity_poly.pdbx_strand_id
1 'polypeptide(L)'
;DFHPAVTYLAQTENYSYGAQLGGILRIGENDQDYTLGNKFEAGLWGARKITDSLSASAKLDYYNQGEVDGAHKGLTTMQKNMSPSNQATSQGRDITTLGLGLNYYFQDGGLKGHRLAAEWETPLDQKVNGVQLELNSSWTLGWQYAW
;
A
#
# COMPACT_ATOMS: atom_id res chain seq x y z
N ASP A 1 16.84 -4.55 9.81
CA ASP A 1 15.38 -4.62 9.66
C ASP A 1 14.93 -6.07 9.47
N PHE A 2 13.79 -6.43 10.06
CA PHE A 2 13.16 -7.74 9.86
C PHE A 2 11.79 -7.52 9.20
N HIS A 3 11.50 -8.29 8.12
CA HIS A 3 10.32 -8.11 7.27
C HIS A 3 9.48 -9.39 7.25
N PRO A 4 8.69 -9.68 8.31
CA PRO A 4 7.79 -10.83 8.32
C PRO A 4 6.56 -10.55 7.45
N ALA A 5 6.12 -11.57 6.71
CA ALA A 5 4.85 -11.54 6.01
C ALA A 5 4.25 -12.94 5.93
N VAL A 6 2.92 -12.99 5.96
CA VAL A 6 2.14 -14.20 5.70
C VAL A 6 0.99 -13.86 4.75
N THR A 7 0.80 -14.70 3.74
CA THR A 7 -0.26 -14.54 2.75
C THR A 7 -1.08 -15.81 2.66
N TYR A 8 -2.39 -15.66 2.71
CA TYR A 8 -3.35 -16.69 2.38
C TYR A 8 -4.02 -16.36 1.05
N LEU A 9 -4.09 -17.32 0.14
CA LEU A 9 -4.76 -17.20 -1.14
C LEU A 9 -5.62 -18.43 -1.38
N ALA A 10 -6.88 -18.20 -1.76
CA ALA A 10 -7.79 -19.23 -2.23
C ALA A 10 -8.33 -18.84 -3.62
N GLN A 11 -8.44 -19.82 -4.49
CA GLN A 11 -8.92 -19.62 -5.85
C GLN A 11 -9.86 -20.75 -6.25
N THR A 12 -10.95 -20.38 -6.89
CA THR A 12 -11.90 -21.27 -7.55
C THR A 12 -12.00 -20.89 -9.02
N GLU A 13 -12.83 -21.55 -9.77
CA GLU A 13 -13.05 -21.25 -11.20
C GLU A 13 -13.50 -19.78 -11.43
N ASN A 14 -14.37 -19.25 -10.56
CA ASN A 14 -15.01 -17.96 -10.74
C ASN A 14 -14.62 -16.91 -9.69
N TYR A 15 -13.93 -17.31 -8.62
CA TYR A 15 -13.58 -16.43 -7.50
C TYR A 15 -12.13 -16.64 -7.09
N SER A 16 -11.49 -15.55 -6.73
CA SER A 16 -10.25 -15.59 -5.96
C SER A 16 -10.36 -14.62 -4.78
N TYR A 17 -9.80 -15.00 -3.65
CA TYR A 17 -9.75 -14.15 -2.47
C TYR A 17 -8.54 -14.47 -1.63
N GLY A 18 -8.10 -13.52 -0.86
CA GLY A 18 -6.94 -13.70 -0.03
C GLY A 18 -6.84 -12.66 1.06
N ALA A 19 -5.87 -12.90 1.93
CA ALA A 19 -5.48 -12.03 3.00
C ALA A 19 -3.97 -12.01 3.14
N GLN A 20 -3.43 -10.87 3.51
CA GLN A 20 -2.02 -10.70 3.80
C GLN A 20 -1.83 -9.91 5.09
N LEU A 21 -0.88 -10.35 5.89
CA LEU A 21 -0.35 -9.60 7.02
C LEU A 21 1.14 -9.46 6.80
N GLY A 22 1.66 -8.26 7.00
CA GLY A 22 3.07 -7.99 6.85
C GLY A 22 3.53 -6.88 7.78
N GLY A 23 4.83 -6.72 7.90
CA GLY A 23 5.38 -5.64 8.70
C GLY A 23 6.88 -5.44 8.47
N ILE A 24 7.37 -4.33 8.98
CA ILE A 24 8.79 -4.03 9.05
C ILE A 24 9.11 -3.70 10.50
N LEU A 25 9.89 -4.56 11.13
CA LEU A 25 10.43 -4.31 12.45
C LEU A 25 11.83 -3.69 12.27
N ARG A 26 11.97 -2.47 12.73
CA ARG A 26 13.23 -1.74 12.69
C ARG A 26 14.08 -2.14 13.89
N ILE A 27 15.30 -2.61 13.62
CA ILE A 27 16.20 -3.09 14.66
C ILE A 27 17.46 -2.22 14.64
N GLY A 28 17.64 -1.50 15.75
CA GLY A 28 18.79 -0.62 15.94
C GLY A 28 18.66 0.74 15.24
N GLU A 29 19.52 1.64 15.64
CA GLU A 29 19.68 2.98 15.08
C GLU A 29 20.51 2.94 13.81
N ASN A 30 20.30 3.91 12.94
CA ASN A 30 21.15 4.12 11.78
C ASN A 30 22.39 4.96 12.13
N ASP A 31 23.30 5.15 11.19
CA ASP A 31 24.54 5.95 11.38
C ASP A 31 24.29 7.43 11.71
N GLN A 32 23.04 7.87 11.69
CA GLN A 32 22.62 9.24 11.97
C GLN A 32 21.84 9.38 13.27
N ASP A 33 21.89 8.37 14.16
CA ASP A 33 21.31 8.34 15.52
C ASP A 33 19.77 8.46 15.54
N TYR A 34 19.07 7.82 14.58
CA TYR A 34 17.63 7.68 14.64
C TYR A 34 17.17 6.34 14.08
N THR A 35 15.99 5.89 14.49
CA THR A 35 15.33 4.68 14.00
C THR A 35 14.01 5.07 13.33
N LEU A 36 13.78 4.59 12.12
CA LEU A 36 12.49 4.76 11.45
C LEU A 36 11.39 3.98 12.19
N GLY A 37 10.17 4.49 12.18
CA GLY A 37 9.02 3.81 12.75
C GLY A 37 8.79 2.42 12.16
N ASN A 38 8.37 1.49 12.99
CA ASN A 38 7.91 0.18 12.54
C ASN A 38 6.71 0.35 11.61
N LYS A 39 6.52 -0.62 10.69
CA LYS A 39 5.37 -0.66 9.80
C LYS A 39 4.58 -1.93 10.01
N PHE A 40 3.27 -1.83 9.91
CA PHE A 40 2.34 -2.94 9.87
C PHE A 40 1.38 -2.76 8.70
N GLU A 41 1.14 -3.85 7.99
CA GLU A 41 0.25 -3.88 6.83
C GLU A 41 -0.67 -5.08 6.94
N ALA A 42 -1.96 -4.87 6.70
CA ALA A 42 -2.96 -5.91 6.62
C ALA A 42 -3.84 -5.66 5.40
N GLY A 43 -4.03 -6.67 4.56
CA GLY A 43 -4.84 -6.57 3.35
C GLY A 43 -5.79 -7.74 3.21
N LEU A 44 -7.00 -7.45 2.72
CA LEU A 44 -8.00 -8.42 2.31
C LEU A 44 -8.42 -8.09 0.89
N TRP A 45 -8.51 -9.08 0.03
CA TRP A 45 -8.99 -8.87 -1.32
C TRP A 45 -9.87 -10.01 -1.80
N GLY A 46 -10.76 -9.66 -2.73
CA GLY A 46 -11.57 -10.62 -3.44
C GLY A 46 -11.78 -10.18 -4.89
N ALA A 47 -11.82 -11.15 -5.80
CA ALA A 47 -12.11 -10.92 -7.20
C ALA A 47 -13.12 -11.95 -7.71
N ARG A 48 -13.96 -11.53 -8.64
CA ARG A 48 -14.95 -12.37 -9.29
C ARG A 48 -14.87 -12.23 -10.81
N LYS A 49 -14.89 -13.33 -11.48
CA LYS A 49 -15.09 -13.43 -12.94
C LYS A 49 -16.54 -13.07 -13.26
N ILE A 50 -16.76 -12.01 -13.99
CA ILE A 50 -18.11 -11.53 -14.41
C ILE A 50 -18.48 -12.18 -15.76
N THR A 51 -17.52 -12.18 -16.69
CA THR A 51 -17.57 -12.89 -17.97
C THR A 51 -16.25 -13.58 -18.21
N ASP A 52 -16.09 -14.32 -19.29
CA ASP A 52 -14.81 -14.93 -19.64
C ASP A 52 -13.69 -13.90 -19.88
N SER A 53 -14.04 -12.69 -20.26
CA SER A 53 -13.10 -11.60 -20.52
C SER A 53 -13.00 -10.57 -19.39
N LEU A 54 -14.02 -10.43 -18.54
CA LEU A 54 -14.12 -9.37 -17.54
C LEU A 54 -14.13 -9.94 -16.12
N SER A 55 -13.29 -9.40 -15.26
CA SER A 55 -13.34 -9.61 -13.81
C SER A 55 -13.36 -8.32 -13.04
N ALA A 56 -14.02 -8.33 -11.88
CA ALA A 56 -14.03 -7.23 -10.93
C ALA A 56 -13.37 -7.68 -9.63
N SER A 57 -12.75 -6.74 -8.93
CA SER A 57 -12.12 -6.97 -7.64
C SER A 57 -12.40 -5.85 -6.65
N ALA A 58 -12.33 -6.20 -5.38
CA ALA A 58 -12.33 -5.25 -4.29
C ALA A 58 -11.24 -5.63 -3.29
N LYS A 59 -10.63 -4.63 -2.66
CA LYS A 59 -9.65 -4.82 -1.59
C LYS A 59 -9.86 -3.82 -0.48
N LEU A 60 -9.47 -4.23 0.72
CA LEU A 60 -9.42 -3.39 1.91
C LEU A 60 -8.02 -3.55 2.49
N ASP A 61 -7.29 -2.44 2.55
CA ASP A 61 -5.94 -2.41 3.08
C ASP A 61 -5.86 -1.51 4.30
N TYR A 62 -5.15 -1.96 5.31
CA TYR A 62 -4.76 -1.19 6.48
C TYR A 62 -3.25 -1.04 6.51
N TYR A 63 -2.79 0.16 6.71
CA TYR A 63 -1.38 0.52 6.83
C TYR A 63 -1.17 1.35 8.08
N ASN A 64 -0.23 0.91 8.92
CA ASN A 64 0.26 1.66 10.08
C ASN A 64 1.77 1.88 9.96
N GLN A 65 2.19 3.08 10.23
CA GLN A 65 3.60 3.43 10.37
C GLN A 65 3.79 4.23 11.65
N GLY A 66 4.68 3.75 12.52
CA GLY A 66 5.08 4.47 13.73
C GLY A 66 5.87 5.74 13.44
N GLU A 67 6.04 6.55 14.46
CA GLU A 67 6.91 7.72 14.41
C GLU A 67 8.39 7.32 14.33
N VAL A 68 9.23 8.26 13.93
CA VAL A 68 10.69 8.12 13.99
C VAL A 68 11.13 8.31 15.43
N ASP A 69 11.98 7.43 15.92
CA ASP A 69 12.65 7.57 17.22
C ASP A 69 14.04 8.18 17.03
N GLY A 70 14.37 9.17 17.84
CA GLY A 70 15.61 9.93 17.68
C GLY A 70 15.52 11.07 16.67
N ALA A 71 16.65 11.62 16.29
CA ALA A 71 16.75 12.70 15.32
C ALA A 71 18.13 12.70 14.64
N HIS A 72 18.15 12.96 13.36
CA HIS A 72 19.38 13.04 12.57
C HIS A 72 20.42 13.95 13.24
N LYS A 73 21.57 13.42 13.60
CA LYS A 73 22.62 14.10 14.39
C LYS A 73 23.20 15.35 13.71
N GLY A 74 23.16 15.41 12.38
CA GLY A 74 23.64 16.55 11.60
C GLY A 74 22.66 17.73 11.55
N LEU A 75 21.43 17.60 12.07
CA LEU A 75 20.45 18.69 12.08
C LEU A 75 20.59 19.56 13.32
N THR A 76 20.75 20.86 13.12
CA THR A 76 20.64 21.86 14.21
C THR A 76 19.20 21.97 14.70
N THR A 77 18.99 22.50 15.90
CA THR A 77 17.65 22.75 16.45
C THR A 77 16.77 23.59 15.50
N MET A 78 17.37 24.57 14.83
CA MET A 78 16.68 25.41 13.86
C MET A 78 16.24 24.58 12.65
N GLN A 79 17.11 23.74 12.09
CA GLN A 79 16.78 22.88 10.93
C GLN A 79 15.71 21.83 11.26
N LYS A 80 15.70 21.27 12.47
CA LYS A 80 14.63 20.35 12.92
C LYS A 80 13.25 21.00 12.88
N ASN A 81 13.16 22.31 13.08
CA ASN A 81 11.90 23.06 13.12
C ASN A 81 11.55 23.74 11.78
N MET A 82 12.41 23.71 10.78
CA MET A 82 12.18 24.36 9.47
C MET A 82 11.17 23.64 8.59
N SER A 83 11.02 22.32 8.75
CA SER A 83 10.13 21.51 7.91
C SER A 83 9.48 20.41 8.74
N PRO A 84 8.19 20.11 8.52
CA PRO A 84 7.53 18.96 9.14
C PRO A 84 8.25 17.62 8.83
N SER A 85 8.88 17.49 7.67
CA SER A 85 9.65 16.30 7.30
C SER A 85 10.88 16.05 8.18
N ASN A 86 11.37 17.07 8.88
CA ASN A 86 12.51 16.97 9.80
C ASN A 86 12.07 16.64 11.24
N GLN A 87 10.77 16.63 11.51
CA GLN A 87 10.20 16.34 12.82
C GLN A 87 9.88 14.85 12.93
N ALA A 88 10.47 14.17 13.90
CA ALA A 88 10.26 12.74 14.16
C ALA A 88 8.77 12.40 14.38
N THR A 89 8.06 13.25 15.12
CA THR A 89 6.64 13.11 15.44
C THR A 89 5.69 13.37 14.27
N SER A 90 6.18 13.87 13.13
CA SER A 90 5.38 14.12 11.93
C SER A 90 5.53 13.00 10.88
N GLN A 91 5.93 11.80 11.27
CA GLN A 91 6.20 10.69 10.34
C GLN A 91 5.23 9.51 10.52
N GLY A 92 4.52 9.43 11.64
CA GLY A 92 3.56 8.37 11.92
C GLY A 92 2.26 8.56 11.13
N ARG A 93 1.60 7.45 10.75
CA ARG A 93 0.29 7.48 10.12
C ARG A 93 -0.43 6.14 10.19
N ASP A 94 -1.76 6.20 10.22
CA ASP A 94 -2.68 5.08 10.05
C ASP A 94 -3.58 5.37 8.86
N ILE A 95 -3.70 4.44 7.94
CA ILE A 95 -4.53 4.61 6.75
C ILE A 95 -5.28 3.30 6.47
N THR A 96 -6.59 3.40 6.29
CA THR A 96 -7.41 2.31 5.77
C THR A 96 -7.92 2.71 4.40
N THR A 97 -7.64 1.92 3.37
CA THR A 97 -8.07 2.19 1.99
C THR A 97 -9.01 1.12 1.47
N LEU A 98 -9.98 1.54 0.65
CA LEU A 98 -10.80 0.69 -0.19
C LEU A 98 -10.31 0.81 -1.63
N GLY A 99 -10.04 -0.31 -2.27
CA GLY A 99 -9.71 -0.40 -3.69
C GLY A 99 -10.82 -1.14 -4.45
N LEU A 100 -11.16 -0.64 -5.64
CA LEU A 100 -12.06 -1.29 -6.58
C LEU A 100 -11.37 -1.43 -7.93
N GLY A 101 -11.36 -2.63 -8.48
CA GLY A 101 -10.62 -2.94 -9.70
C GLY A 101 -11.47 -3.62 -10.76
N LEU A 102 -11.11 -3.38 -12.01
CA LEU A 102 -11.64 -4.06 -13.18
C LEU A 102 -10.47 -4.56 -14.02
N ASN A 103 -10.59 -5.79 -14.54
CA ASN A 103 -9.63 -6.37 -15.47
C ASN A 103 -10.37 -6.88 -16.69
N TYR A 104 -9.85 -6.54 -17.87
CA TYR A 104 -10.36 -7.05 -19.13
C TYR A 104 -9.28 -7.80 -19.89
N TYR A 105 -9.55 -9.04 -20.22
CA TYR A 105 -8.67 -9.93 -20.99
C TYR A 105 -9.21 -10.11 -22.40
N PHE A 106 -8.39 -9.80 -23.39
CA PHE A 106 -8.74 -9.97 -24.82
C PHE A 106 -8.50 -11.42 -25.23
N GLN A 107 -9.59 -12.14 -25.49
CA GLN A 107 -9.53 -13.56 -25.87
C GLN A 107 -9.28 -13.76 -27.36
N ASP A 108 -9.72 -12.80 -28.20
CA ASP A 108 -9.73 -12.88 -29.65
C ASP A 108 -9.24 -11.60 -30.31
N GLY A 109 -9.03 -11.67 -31.64
CA GLY A 109 -8.66 -10.55 -32.48
C GLY A 109 -7.19 -10.15 -32.36
N GLY A 110 -6.86 -8.95 -32.83
CA GLY A 110 -5.49 -8.43 -32.87
C GLY A 110 -4.88 -8.10 -31.50
N LEU A 111 -5.70 -8.06 -30.46
CA LEU A 111 -5.27 -7.85 -29.07
C LEU A 111 -5.35 -9.14 -28.23
N LYS A 112 -5.51 -10.29 -28.85
CA LYS A 112 -5.52 -11.56 -28.12
C LYS A 112 -4.28 -11.71 -27.24
N GLY A 113 -4.48 -12.14 -26.00
CA GLY A 113 -3.40 -12.27 -25.01
C GLY A 113 -3.10 -10.99 -24.22
N HIS A 114 -3.68 -9.86 -24.63
CA HIS A 114 -3.55 -8.62 -23.86
C HIS A 114 -4.54 -8.57 -22.70
N ARG A 115 -4.13 -7.90 -21.61
CA ARG A 115 -4.96 -7.63 -20.43
C ARG A 115 -4.82 -6.16 -20.07
N LEU A 116 -5.94 -5.52 -19.87
CA LEU A 116 -6.03 -4.17 -19.29
C LEU A 116 -6.59 -4.27 -17.88
N ALA A 117 -6.03 -3.49 -16.98
CA ALA A 117 -6.48 -3.37 -15.60
C ALA A 117 -6.63 -1.91 -15.23
N ALA A 118 -7.67 -1.62 -14.48
CA ALA A 118 -7.87 -0.32 -13.84
C ALA A 118 -8.25 -0.55 -12.38
N GLU A 119 -7.64 0.19 -11.48
CA GLU A 119 -7.97 0.18 -10.06
C GLU A 119 -8.10 1.60 -9.55
N TRP A 120 -9.14 1.84 -8.80
CA TRP A 120 -9.37 3.07 -8.05
C TRP A 120 -9.31 2.78 -6.57
N GLU A 121 -8.55 3.58 -5.84
CA GLU A 121 -8.40 3.48 -4.40
C GLU A 121 -8.77 4.79 -3.72
N THR A 122 -9.41 4.69 -2.56
CA THR A 122 -9.75 5.83 -1.72
C THR A 122 -9.55 5.48 -0.25
N PRO A 123 -9.02 6.40 0.57
CA PRO A 123 -8.99 6.20 2.00
C PRO A 123 -10.40 6.25 2.58
N LEU A 124 -10.70 5.29 3.46
CA LEU A 124 -11.92 5.27 4.28
C LEU A 124 -11.69 5.98 5.60
N ASP A 125 -10.49 5.83 6.15
CA ASP A 125 -10.04 6.50 7.36
C ASP A 125 -8.54 6.76 7.23
N GLN A 126 -8.10 7.93 7.69
CA GLN A 126 -6.68 8.24 7.77
C GLN A 126 -6.39 9.17 8.93
N LYS A 127 -5.35 8.83 9.66
CA LYS A 127 -4.81 9.61 10.75
C LYS A 127 -3.33 9.82 10.49
N VAL A 128 -2.94 11.05 10.39
CA VAL A 128 -1.54 11.44 10.16
C VAL A 128 -1.03 12.22 11.36
N ASN A 129 0.18 11.92 11.77
CA ASN A 129 0.80 12.63 12.90
C ASN A 129 1.46 13.91 12.40
N GLY A 130 1.14 15.03 13.05
CA GLY A 130 1.70 16.33 12.68
C GLY A 130 1.22 16.82 11.30
N VAL A 131 2.08 17.53 10.59
CA VAL A 131 1.76 18.16 9.30
C VAL A 131 2.19 17.24 8.16
N GLN A 132 1.26 16.51 7.60
CA GLN A 132 1.43 15.63 6.45
C GLN A 132 0.31 15.86 5.43
N LEU A 133 0.57 15.50 4.17
CA LEU A 133 -0.47 15.48 3.13
C LEU A 133 -1.34 14.24 3.31
N GLU A 134 -2.64 14.45 3.30
CA GLU A 134 -3.62 13.38 3.27
C GLU A 134 -3.79 12.86 1.83
N LEU A 135 -4.01 11.54 1.72
CA LEU A 135 -4.38 10.90 0.47
C LEU A 135 -5.85 11.19 0.17
N ASN A 136 -6.17 11.56 -1.05
CA ASN A 136 -7.57 11.71 -1.48
C ASN A 136 -8.04 10.45 -2.22
N SER A 137 -7.45 10.17 -3.37
CA SER A 137 -7.70 8.97 -4.15
C SER A 137 -6.55 8.72 -5.10
N SER A 138 -6.43 7.49 -5.57
CA SER A 138 -5.46 7.11 -6.59
C SER A 138 -6.09 6.27 -7.69
N TRP A 139 -5.52 6.34 -8.89
CA TRP A 139 -5.86 5.49 -10.02
C TRP A 139 -4.61 4.76 -10.47
N THR A 140 -4.74 3.45 -10.62
CA THR A 140 -3.70 2.60 -11.19
C THR A 140 -4.22 1.99 -12.48
N LEU A 141 -3.49 2.18 -13.57
CA LEU A 141 -3.78 1.57 -14.86
C LEU A 141 -2.65 0.61 -15.21
N GLY A 142 -3.01 -0.61 -15.60
CA GLY A 142 -2.07 -1.65 -15.98
C GLY A 142 -2.36 -2.21 -17.36
N TRP A 143 -1.31 -2.55 -18.07
CA TRP A 143 -1.36 -3.31 -19.32
C TRP A 143 -0.36 -4.45 -19.24
N GLN A 144 -0.81 -5.63 -19.64
CA GLN A 144 -0.01 -6.85 -19.67
C GLN A 144 -0.26 -7.59 -20.97
N TYR A 145 0.77 -8.22 -21.50
CA TYR A 145 0.67 -9.17 -22.62
C TYR A 145 1.28 -10.50 -22.21
N ALA A 146 0.54 -11.57 -22.43
CA ALA A 146 1.00 -12.95 -22.23
C ALA A 146 1.03 -13.65 -23.60
N TRP A 147 2.21 -14.11 -24.03
CA TRP A 147 2.46 -14.84 -25.26
C TRP A 147 2.52 -16.36 -25.01
#